data_d2078cbe54a737cbf7211aa9fa566ccc
#
_entry.id   d2078cbe54a737cbf7211aa9fa566ccc
#
_cell.length_a   1.000
_cell.length_b   1.000
_cell.length_c   1.000
_cell.angle_alpha   90.00
_cell.angle_beta   90.00
_cell.angle_gamma   90.00
#
_symmetry.space_group_name_H-M   'P 1'
#
loop_
_entity.id
_entity.type
_entity.pdbx_description
1 polymer ?
#
loop_
_entity_poly.entity_id
_entity_poly.type
_entity_poly.pdbx_seq_one_letter_code
_entity_poly.pdbx_strand_id
1 'polypeptide(L)'
;WMVNFAEFPVGQEAKFELSYGVERLPSSIAGRASGLRISGNNHSDDLFMFAYVKINNLVPDQQYSVSVSMDIASNALENAVGIGGSPGASVFLKFGTLNTEPRVIIDDNQYYRTAFDIGSQSQDGEDMKVIGTIGIPGNDSEYTLISRSNPKDIYAKSNSSGEVFVVIGTDSGFEGNTTIYYDNIRVKLQPVSG
;
A
#
# COMPACT_ATOMS: atom_id res chain seq x y z
N TRP A 1 -4.70 -6.12 10.46
CA TRP A 1 -3.94 -5.08 9.75
C TRP A 1 -3.82 -3.84 10.61
N MET A 2 -2.61 -3.33 10.75
CA MET A 2 -2.28 -2.03 11.35
C MET A 2 -2.10 -1.04 10.20
N VAL A 3 -2.57 0.22 10.36
CA VAL A 3 -2.47 1.24 9.31
C VAL A 3 -1.61 2.39 9.78
N ASN A 4 -0.81 2.95 8.87
CA ASN A 4 0.01 4.12 9.13
C ASN A 4 0.16 4.99 7.87
N PHE A 5 0.69 6.20 8.04
CA PHE A 5 0.86 7.20 7.00
C PHE A 5 2.27 7.82 7.11
N ALA A 6 2.90 8.08 5.98
CA ALA A 6 4.22 8.69 5.92
C ALA A 6 4.36 9.58 4.66
N GLU A 7 5.51 10.19 4.49
CA GLU A 7 5.89 11.06 3.39
C GLU A 7 5.08 12.37 3.34
N PHE A 8 4.79 12.95 4.51
CA PHE A 8 4.10 14.24 4.62
C PHE A 8 4.65 15.06 5.81
N PRO A 9 4.47 16.42 5.81
CA PRO A 9 5.00 17.29 6.85
C PRO A 9 4.32 17.08 8.21
N VAL A 10 5.12 17.11 9.29
CA VAL A 10 4.63 17.12 10.68
C VAL A 10 3.76 18.35 10.95
N GLY A 11 2.66 18.16 11.68
CA GLY A 11 1.72 19.23 12.03
C GLY A 11 0.73 19.59 10.92
N GLN A 12 0.71 18.84 9.81
CA GLN A 12 -0.25 19.01 8.72
C GLN A 12 -1.27 17.86 8.62
N GLU A 13 -1.35 16.99 9.61
CA GLU A 13 -2.21 15.80 9.61
C GLU A 13 -3.67 16.12 9.27
N ALA A 14 -4.20 17.20 9.83
CA ALA A 14 -5.57 17.65 9.57
C ALA A 14 -5.80 18.06 8.10
N LYS A 15 -4.78 18.64 7.46
CA LYS A 15 -4.85 19.05 6.04
C LYS A 15 -4.84 17.84 5.11
N PHE A 16 -4.12 16.77 5.50
CA PHE A 16 -4.05 15.55 4.73
C PHE A 16 -5.28 14.63 4.89
N GLU A 17 -6.22 14.98 5.79
CA GLU A 17 -7.50 14.28 5.96
C GLU A 17 -7.37 12.75 6.11
N LEU A 18 -6.30 12.32 6.79
CA LEU A 18 -5.93 10.92 6.91
C LEU A 18 -6.98 10.13 7.70
N SER A 19 -7.46 9.03 7.12
CA SER A 19 -8.43 8.18 7.78
C SER A 19 -8.37 6.73 7.28
N TYR A 20 -8.76 5.80 8.15
CA TYR A 20 -8.86 4.38 7.79
C TYR A 20 -9.90 3.66 8.65
N GLY A 21 -10.34 2.52 8.18
CA GLY A 21 -11.27 1.67 8.91
C GLY A 21 -11.72 0.46 8.10
N VAL A 22 -12.34 -0.50 8.78
CA VAL A 22 -13.06 -1.58 8.08
C VAL A 22 -14.47 -1.06 7.81
N GLU A 23 -14.79 -0.84 6.55
CA GLU A 23 -16.04 -0.24 6.12
C GLU A 23 -16.72 -1.08 5.03
N ARG A 24 -18.02 -0.87 4.85
CA ARG A 24 -18.74 -1.46 3.72
C ARG A 24 -18.13 -0.97 2.41
N LEU A 25 -17.96 -1.89 1.47
CA LEU A 25 -17.58 -1.51 0.12
C LEU A 25 -18.68 -0.63 -0.52
N PRO A 26 -18.28 0.28 -1.45
CA PRO A 26 -19.23 1.10 -2.19
C PRO A 26 -20.33 0.29 -2.85
N SER A 27 -21.52 0.84 -2.95
CA SER A 27 -22.72 0.15 -3.46
C SER A 27 -22.61 -0.34 -4.90
N SER A 28 -21.72 0.24 -5.69
CA SER A 28 -21.39 -0.24 -7.05
C SER A 28 -20.67 -1.58 -7.06
N ILE A 29 -20.09 -2.01 -5.91
CA ILE A 29 -19.41 -3.31 -5.79
C ILE A 29 -20.40 -4.36 -5.29
N ALA A 30 -20.97 -5.11 -6.19
CA ALA A 30 -21.95 -6.14 -5.85
C ALA A 30 -21.32 -7.36 -5.14
N GLY A 31 -22.05 -7.94 -4.19
CA GLY A 31 -21.74 -9.25 -3.58
C GLY A 31 -20.59 -9.25 -2.56
N ARG A 32 -20.06 -8.11 -2.18
CA ARG A 32 -18.99 -7.98 -1.17
C ARG A 32 -19.43 -7.16 0.03
N ALA A 33 -18.99 -7.53 1.23
CA ALA A 33 -19.51 -6.93 2.46
C ALA A 33 -18.69 -5.74 2.94
N SER A 34 -17.37 -5.88 3.09
CA SER A 34 -16.50 -4.86 3.66
C SER A 34 -15.05 -5.04 3.19
N GLY A 35 -14.28 -3.95 3.26
CA GLY A 35 -12.84 -3.93 3.00
C GLY A 35 -12.12 -3.00 3.97
N LEU A 36 -10.80 -3.04 3.97
CA LEU A 36 -9.97 -2.08 4.68
C LEU A 36 -9.91 -0.79 3.85
N ARG A 37 -10.68 0.21 4.25
CA ARG A 37 -10.62 1.54 3.65
C ARG A 37 -9.42 2.30 4.19
N ILE A 38 -8.66 2.93 3.28
CA ILE A 38 -7.60 3.90 3.61
C ILE A 38 -7.81 5.12 2.72
N SER A 39 -7.70 6.31 3.31
CA SER A 39 -7.95 7.57 2.62
C SER A 39 -7.00 8.66 3.10
N GLY A 40 -6.59 9.52 2.18
CA GLY A 40 -5.79 10.69 2.45
C GLY A 40 -5.85 11.69 1.29
N ASN A 41 -5.65 12.97 1.61
CA ASN A 41 -5.61 14.07 0.64
C ASN A 41 -4.15 14.53 0.53
N ASN A 42 -3.47 14.15 -0.57
CA ASN A 42 -2.08 14.50 -0.80
C ASN A 42 -1.94 15.98 -1.20
N HIS A 43 -1.01 16.69 -0.56
CA HIS A 43 -0.69 18.10 -0.79
C HIS A 43 0.81 18.37 -0.93
N SER A 44 1.62 17.33 -1.01
CA SER A 44 3.09 17.44 -1.00
C SER A 44 3.77 16.65 -2.10
N ASP A 45 3.02 16.22 -3.12
CA ASP A 45 3.52 15.36 -4.21
C ASP A 45 4.04 13.99 -3.75
N ASP A 46 3.83 13.67 -2.46
CA ASP A 46 4.35 12.44 -1.89
C ASP A 46 3.58 12.09 -0.61
N LEU A 47 2.66 11.15 -0.71
CA LEU A 47 1.92 10.62 0.43
C LEU A 47 1.93 9.10 0.37
N PHE A 48 2.53 8.47 1.38
CA PHE A 48 2.51 7.02 1.53
C PHE A 48 1.50 6.59 2.58
N MET A 49 0.46 5.87 2.12
CA MET A 49 -0.58 5.29 2.96
C MET A 49 -0.40 3.78 2.98
N PHE A 50 -0.18 3.16 4.13
CA PHE A 50 0.13 1.74 4.18
C PHE A 50 -0.54 0.99 5.32
N ALA A 51 -0.73 -0.29 5.10
CA ALA A 51 -1.15 -1.25 6.11
C ALA A 51 -0.14 -2.39 6.21
N TYR A 52 0.01 -2.95 7.41
CA TYR A 52 0.89 -4.08 7.63
C TYR A 52 0.27 -5.12 8.56
N VAL A 53 0.75 -6.34 8.42
CA VAL A 53 0.38 -7.46 9.31
C VAL A 53 1.61 -8.30 9.62
N LYS A 54 1.69 -8.77 10.85
CA LYS A 54 2.72 -9.69 11.30
C LYS A 54 2.30 -11.15 11.01
N ILE A 55 3.15 -11.88 10.32
CA ILE A 55 3.04 -13.33 10.11
C ILE A 55 3.98 -14.02 11.10
N ASN A 56 3.45 -14.93 11.89
CA ASN A 56 4.17 -15.64 12.94
C ASN A 56 4.33 -17.13 12.60
N ASN A 57 5.05 -17.85 13.47
CA ASN A 57 5.23 -19.30 13.42
C ASN A 57 5.93 -19.79 12.15
N LEU A 58 6.78 -18.95 11.58
CA LEU A 58 7.70 -19.34 10.51
C LEU A 58 8.96 -19.99 11.10
N VAL A 59 9.72 -20.73 10.27
CA VAL A 59 11.04 -21.20 10.69
C VAL A 59 11.95 -19.98 10.87
N PRO A 60 12.65 -19.83 12.01
CA PRO A 60 13.56 -18.72 12.24
C PRO A 60 14.68 -18.64 11.21
N ASP A 61 15.06 -17.41 10.82
CA ASP A 61 16.15 -17.09 9.90
C ASP A 61 16.03 -17.75 8.50
N GLN A 62 14.83 -18.26 8.16
CA GLN A 62 14.54 -18.92 6.89
C GLN A 62 14.16 -17.92 5.81
N GLN A 63 14.63 -18.16 4.59
CA GLN A 63 14.21 -17.42 3.40
C GLN A 63 12.92 -18.02 2.80
N TYR A 64 12.02 -17.15 2.38
CA TYR A 64 10.74 -17.48 1.75
C TYR A 64 10.59 -16.74 0.42
N SER A 65 10.07 -17.40 -0.59
CA SER A 65 9.44 -16.74 -1.75
C SER A 65 8.04 -16.30 -1.36
N VAL A 66 7.70 -15.06 -1.68
CA VAL A 66 6.44 -14.44 -1.26
C VAL A 66 5.63 -14.04 -2.48
N SER A 67 4.39 -14.48 -2.55
CA SER A 67 3.42 -14.00 -3.51
C SER A 67 2.25 -13.32 -2.81
N VAL A 68 1.79 -12.21 -3.39
CA VAL A 68 0.61 -11.48 -2.96
C VAL A 68 -0.40 -11.37 -4.09
N SER A 69 -1.66 -11.47 -3.75
CA SER A 69 -2.77 -11.03 -4.60
C SER A 69 -3.81 -10.34 -3.74
N MET A 70 -4.46 -9.33 -4.29
CA MET A 70 -5.51 -8.57 -3.62
C MET A 70 -6.50 -7.99 -4.61
N ASP A 71 -7.71 -7.75 -4.16
CA ASP A 71 -8.67 -6.92 -4.85
C ASP A 71 -8.68 -5.53 -4.22
N ILE A 72 -8.80 -4.50 -5.05
CA ILE A 72 -8.89 -3.10 -4.62
C ILE A 72 -10.15 -2.51 -5.23
N ALA A 73 -11.02 -1.92 -4.41
CA ALA A 73 -12.06 -1.05 -4.93
C ALA A 73 -11.49 0.37 -5.07
N SER A 74 -11.47 0.84 -6.32
CA SER A 74 -10.97 2.16 -6.71
C SER A 74 -11.97 2.83 -7.66
N ASN A 75 -12.01 4.16 -7.62
CA ASN A 75 -12.74 5.01 -8.58
C ASN A 75 -11.81 5.99 -9.33
N ALA A 76 -10.52 5.80 -9.20
CA ALA A 76 -9.50 6.67 -9.77
C ALA A 76 -9.24 6.29 -11.24
N LEU A 77 -9.68 7.12 -12.17
CA LEU A 77 -9.48 6.88 -13.61
C LEU A 77 -8.00 6.98 -13.99
N GLU A 78 -7.48 5.99 -14.71
CA GLU A 78 -6.08 5.95 -15.14
C GLU A 78 -5.73 7.04 -16.15
N ASN A 79 -6.70 7.47 -16.97
CA ASN A 79 -6.53 8.48 -18.02
C ASN A 79 -6.94 9.90 -17.60
N ALA A 80 -7.40 10.10 -16.35
CA ALA A 80 -7.74 11.43 -15.86
C ALA A 80 -6.47 12.27 -15.62
N VAL A 81 -6.62 13.58 -15.70
CA VAL A 81 -5.54 14.54 -15.45
C VAL A 81 -5.75 15.23 -14.11
N GLY A 82 -4.71 15.34 -13.31
CA GLY A 82 -4.71 16.04 -12.04
C GLY A 82 -3.38 16.73 -11.75
N ILE A 83 -3.30 17.42 -10.63
CA ILE A 83 -2.04 18.01 -10.14
C ILE A 83 -1.13 16.87 -9.69
N GLY A 84 0.16 16.92 -10.00
CA GLY A 84 1.12 15.86 -9.70
C GLY A 84 0.93 14.58 -10.52
N GLY A 85 -0.10 14.51 -11.39
CA GLY A 85 -0.32 13.38 -12.29
C GLY A 85 -1.76 12.89 -12.33
N SER A 86 -1.97 11.69 -12.87
CA SER A 86 -3.29 11.06 -12.94
C SER A 86 -3.71 10.51 -11.56
N PRO A 87 -4.96 10.69 -11.13
CA PRO A 87 -5.45 10.09 -9.89
C PRO A 87 -5.34 8.56 -9.86
N GLY A 88 -5.40 7.90 -11.01
CA GLY A 88 -5.27 6.45 -11.11
C GLY A 88 -3.87 5.97 -11.45
N ALA A 89 -3.21 6.59 -12.43
CA ALA A 89 -1.91 6.13 -12.95
C ALA A 89 -0.71 6.64 -12.14
N SER A 90 -0.86 7.72 -11.35
CA SER A 90 0.22 8.28 -10.52
C SER A 90 0.08 7.96 -9.03
N VAL A 91 -0.77 6.99 -8.69
CA VAL A 91 -0.85 6.40 -7.34
C VAL A 91 -0.41 4.94 -7.45
N PHE A 92 0.80 4.68 -6.97
CA PHE A 92 1.47 3.39 -7.16
C PHE A 92 1.18 2.46 -6.00
N LEU A 93 0.66 1.28 -6.30
CA LEU A 93 0.45 0.23 -5.32
C LEU A 93 1.77 -0.49 -5.08
N LYS A 94 2.15 -0.58 -3.81
CA LYS A 94 3.39 -1.22 -3.38
C LYS A 94 3.13 -2.38 -2.41
N PHE A 95 3.98 -3.37 -2.51
CA PHE A 95 4.02 -4.53 -1.63
C PHE A 95 5.45 -4.79 -1.17
N GLY A 96 5.60 -5.16 0.09
CA GLY A 96 6.91 -5.49 0.63
C GLY A 96 6.86 -6.39 1.86
N THR A 97 8.04 -6.80 2.30
CA THR A 97 8.21 -7.64 3.49
C THR A 97 9.40 -7.17 4.30
N LEU A 98 9.23 -7.12 5.63
CA LEU A 98 10.25 -6.71 6.57
C LEU A 98 10.46 -7.81 7.63
N ASN A 99 11.66 -7.90 8.17
CA ASN A 99 11.96 -8.75 9.32
C ASN A 99 11.84 -8.03 10.68
N THR A 100 11.50 -6.74 10.64
CA THR A 100 11.21 -5.89 11.80
C THR A 100 9.89 -5.18 11.60
N GLU A 101 9.27 -4.73 12.69
CA GLU A 101 8.01 -4.01 12.62
C GLU A 101 8.15 -2.71 11.82
N PRO A 102 7.27 -2.45 10.83
CA PRO A 102 7.26 -1.19 10.08
C PRO A 102 7.07 0.00 11.02
N ARG A 103 7.92 1.01 10.88
CA ARG A 103 7.84 2.23 11.71
C ARG A 103 7.88 3.47 10.85
N VAL A 104 7.23 4.51 11.35
CA VAL A 104 7.34 5.88 10.86
C VAL A 104 8.22 6.66 11.83
N ILE A 105 9.11 7.45 11.29
CA ILE A 105 10.03 8.33 12.04
C ILE A 105 9.81 9.77 11.59
N ILE A 106 10.29 10.72 12.37
CA ILE A 106 10.34 12.12 11.96
C ILE A 106 11.79 12.43 11.55
N ASP A 107 11.97 12.94 10.35
CA ASP A 107 13.28 13.32 9.84
C ASP A 107 13.70 14.74 10.29
N ASP A 108 14.93 15.14 9.99
CA ASP A 108 15.47 16.46 10.33
C ASP A 108 14.73 17.62 9.64
N ASN A 109 13.99 17.33 8.57
CA ASN A 109 13.17 18.31 7.85
C ASN A 109 11.73 18.40 8.37
N GLN A 110 11.43 17.75 9.49
CA GLN A 110 10.08 17.68 10.08
C GLN A 110 9.06 17.02 9.16
N TYR A 111 9.44 15.90 8.54
CA TYR A 111 8.54 15.03 7.78
C TYR A 111 8.38 13.69 8.49
N TYR A 112 7.19 13.13 8.41
CA TYR A 112 6.97 11.73 8.70
C TYR A 112 7.57 10.90 7.56
N ARG A 113 8.53 10.02 7.88
CA ARG A 113 9.21 9.15 6.92
C ARG A 113 9.07 7.69 7.32
N THR A 114 9.10 6.80 6.36
CA THR A 114 9.25 5.37 6.64
C THR A 114 10.66 5.06 7.12
N ALA A 115 10.80 4.19 8.15
CA ALA A 115 12.10 3.67 8.59
C ALA A 115 12.56 2.47 7.74
N PHE A 116 11.98 2.29 6.56
CA PHE A 116 12.28 1.25 5.59
C PHE A 116 12.18 1.85 4.17
N ASP A 117 12.86 1.24 3.22
CA ASP A 117 12.98 1.80 1.87
C ASP A 117 11.77 1.42 0.99
N ILE A 118 10.92 2.40 0.75
CA ILE A 118 9.75 2.26 -0.13
C ILE A 118 10.07 2.57 -1.60
N GLY A 119 11.27 3.09 -1.92
CA GLY A 119 11.56 3.72 -3.20
C GLY A 119 10.88 5.07 -3.34
N SER A 120 10.61 5.49 -4.55
CA SER A 120 9.92 6.76 -4.84
C SER A 120 8.88 6.52 -5.92
N GLN A 121 7.63 6.72 -5.60
CA GLN A 121 6.50 6.62 -6.53
C GLN A 121 6.58 5.36 -7.42
N SER A 122 6.83 5.51 -8.72
CA SER A 122 6.93 4.41 -9.70
C SER A 122 8.17 3.52 -9.54
N GLN A 123 9.07 3.86 -8.64
CA GLN A 123 10.34 3.15 -8.45
C GLN A 123 10.29 2.20 -7.27
N ASP A 124 10.87 1.02 -7.47
CA ASP A 124 11.06 0.04 -6.40
C ASP A 124 12.06 0.57 -5.37
N GLY A 125 11.74 0.38 -4.09
CA GLY A 125 12.70 0.45 -3.00
C GLY A 125 13.38 -0.89 -2.74
N GLU A 126 14.28 -0.93 -1.77
CA GLU A 126 14.87 -2.18 -1.31
C GLU A 126 13.80 -3.08 -0.67
N ASP A 127 12.96 -2.49 0.19
CA ASP A 127 11.97 -3.21 1.00
C ASP A 127 10.58 -3.31 0.34
N MET A 128 10.21 -2.37 -0.52
CA MET A 128 8.92 -2.33 -1.18
C MET A 128 9.06 -2.35 -2.71
N LYS A 129 8.17 -3.07 -3.37
CA LYS A 129 8.12 -3.18 -4.84
C LYS A 129 6.80 -2.69 -5.38
N VAL A 130 6.84 -2.02 -6.52
CA VAL A 130 5.63 -1.60 -7.25
C VAL A 130 4.96 -2.83 -7.87
N ILE A 131 3.68 -3.02 -7.55
CA ILE A 131 2.87 -4.12 -8.08
C ILE A 131 1.72 -3.65 -8.98
N GLY A 132 1.74 -2.38 -9.35
CA GLY A 132 0.77 -1.74 -10.23
C GLY A 132 0.36 -0.36 -9.74
N THR A 133 -0.78 0.10 -10.23
CA THR A 133 -1.41 1.36 -9.81
C THR A 133 -2.84 1.11 -9.37
N ILE A 134 -3.50 2.12 -8.77
CA ILE A 134 -4.91 2.03 -8.39
C ILE A 134 -5.87 2.41 -9.53
N GLY A 135 -5.34 2.70 -10.72
CA GLY A 135 -6.13 3.15 -11.86
C GLY A 135 -7.15 2.15 -12.35
N ILE A 136 -8.36 2.64 -12.63
CA ILE A 136 -9.41 1.91 -13.29
C ILE A 136 -9.51 2.36 -14.76
N PRO A 137 -9.83 1.43 -15.69
CA PRO A 137 -10.05 1.78 -17.09
C PRO A 137 -11.41 2.47 -17.29
N GLY A 138 -11.56 3.13 -18.44
CA GLY A 138 -12.83 3.74 -18.85
C GLY A 138 -12.91 5.23 -18.56
N ASN A 139 -14.15 5.76 -18.52
CA ASN A 139 -14.43 7.18 -18.37
C ASN A 139 -15.41 7.46 -17.20
N ASP A 140 -15.78 6.43 -16.47
CA ASP A 140 -16.71 6.53 -15.36
C ASP A 140 -15.95 6.31 -14.04
N SER A 141 -16.05 7.28 -13.12
CA SER A 141 -15.40 7.23 -11.82
C SER A 141 -16.20 6.48 -10.75
N GLU A 142 -17.01 5.51 -11.13
CA GLU A 142 -17.64 4.61 -10.18
C GLU A 142 -16.61 3.61 -9.60
N TYR A 143 -16.77 3.31 -8.31
CA TYR A 143 -15.91 2.30 -7.71
C TYR A 143 -16.02 0.96 -8.42
N THR A 144 -14.87 0.46 -8.84
CA THR A 144 -14.71 -0.79 -9.57
C THR A 144 -13.66 -1.65 -8.86
N LEU A 145 -13.87 -2.96 -8.83
CA LEU A 145 -12.85 -3.88 -8.32
C LEU A 145 -11.79 -4.14 -9.39
N ILE A 146 -10.55 -3.92 -9.01
CA ILE A 146 -9.38 -4.27 -9.79
C ILE A 146 -8.52 -5.25 -8.98
N SER A 147 -8.01 -6.29 -9.63
CA SER A 147 -7.11 -7.25 -8.98
C SER A 147 -5.66 -6.88 -9.26
N ARG A 148 -4.82 -7.03 -8.24
CA ARG A 148 -3.37 -6.80 -8.32
C ARG A 148 -2.63 -7.97 -7.68
N SER A 149 -1.46 -8.27 -8.25
CA SER A 149 -0.54 -9.28 -7.71
C SER A 149 0.89 -8.89 -8.06
N ASN A 150 1.86 -9.39 -7.30
CA ASN A 150 3.25 -9.15 -7.63
C ASN A 150 3.63 -9.88 -8.95
N PRO A 151 4.21 -9.15 -9.92
CA PRO A 151 4.59 -9.72 -11.22
C PRO A 151 5.88 -10.53 -11.17
N LYS A 152 6.66 -10.41 -10.09
CA LYS A 152 7.97 -11.06 -9.88
C LYS A 152 8.03 -11.63 -8.47
N ASP A 153 8.88 -12.61 -8.28
CA ASP A 153 9.15 -13.17 -6.96
C ASP A 153 9.72 -12.09 -6.04
N ILE A 154 9.11 -11.99 -4.85
CA ILE A 154 9.58 -11.19 -3.74
C ILE A 154 10.07 -12.16 -2.68
N TYR A 155 11.19 -11.85 -2.05
CA TYR A 155 11.78 -12.70 -1.03
C TYR A 155 11.71 -12.03 0.33
N ALA A 156 11.38 -12.82 1.34
CA ALA A 156 11.40 -12.42 2.73
C ALA A 156 12.35 -13.32 3.50
N LYS A 157 13.01 -12.78 4.51
CA LYS A 157 13.73 -13.57 5.51
C LYS A 157 13.04 -13.36 6.86
N SER A 158 12.59 -14.46 7.48
CA SER A 158 12.04 -14.39 8.83
C SER A 158 13.14 -13.98 9.83
N ASN A 159 12.73 -13.28 10.88
CA ASN A 159 13.65 -12.94 11.97
C ASN A 159 13.93 -14.16 12.87
N SER A 160 14.78 -13.98 13.89
CA SER A 160 15.13 -15.02 14.87
C SER A 160 13.95 -15.55 15.70
N SER A 161 12.82 -14.84 15.70
CA SER A 161 11.56 -15.26 16.33
C SER A 161 10.61 -15.97 15.36
N GLY A 162 11.01 -16.17 14.09
CA GLY A 162 10.15 -16.76 13.06
C GLY A 162 9.01 -15.84 12.63
N GLU A 163 9.28 -14.54 12.51
CA GLU A 163 8.30 -13.53 12.14
C GLU A 163 8.71 -12.83 10.83
N VAL A 164 7.71 -12.43 10.05
CA VAL A 164 7.82 -11.53 8.89
C VAL A 164 6.67 -10.54 8.97
N PHE A 165 6.94 -9.28 8.66
CA PHE A 165 5.92 -8.26 8.51
C PHE A 165 5.64 -8.06 7.02
N VAL A 166 4.38 -8.18 6.65
CA VAL A 166 3.91 -7.94 5.29
C VAL A 166 3.33 -6.54 5.23
N VAL A 167 3.74 -5.76 4.24
CA VAL A 167 3.32 -4.37 4.04
C VAL A 167 2.68 -4.21 2.67
N ILE A 168 1.53 -3.55 2.63
CA ILE A 168 0.87 -3.09 1.41
C ILE A 168 0.64 -1.59 1.53
N GLY A 169 0.74 -0.84 0.45
CA GLY A 169 0.50 0.61 0.52
C GLY A 169 0.35 1.25 -0.84
N THR A 170 -0.04 2.52 -0.82
CA THR A 170 -0.06 3.39 -2.00
C THR A 170 0.90 4.55 -1.80
N ASP A 171 1.71 4.77 -2.81
CA ASP A 171 2.66 5.87 -2.90
C ASP A 171 2.17 6.83 -4.00
N SER A 172 1.79 8.04 -3.62
CA SER A 172 1.01 8.94 -4.47
C SER A 172 1.82 10.15 -4.91
N GLY A 173 2.09 10.24 -6.23
CA GLY A 173 2.48 11.49 -6.86
C GLY A 173 1.29 12.39 -7.23
N PHE A 174 0.06 11.86 -7.25
CA PHE A 174 -1.14 12.66 -7.49
C PHE A 174 -1.47 13.51 -6.27
N GLU A 175 -1.60 14.82 -6.45
CA GLU A 175 -2.08 15.75 -5.43
C GLU A 175 -3.61 15.82 -5.44
N GLY A 176 -4.21 15.30 -4.38
CA GLY A 176 -5.65 15.23 -4.21
C GLY A 176 -6.09 14.08 -3.31
N ASN A 177 -7.40 13.93 -3.18
CA ASN A 177 -7.96 12.86 -2.34
C ASN A 177 -7.86 11.51 -3.04
N THR A 178 -7.25 10.55 -2.34
CA THR A 178 -7.21 9.15 -2.72
C THR A 178 -7.93 8.33 -1.66
N THR A 179 -8.97 7.60 -2.05
CA THR A 179 -9.68 6.66 -1.17
C THR A 179 -9.76 5.29 -1.86
N ILE A 180 -9.22 4.28 -1.24
CA ILE A 180 -9.26 2.90 -1.73
C ILE A 180 -9.74 1.94 -0.64
N TYR A 181 -10.24 0.78 -1.07
CA TYR A 181 -10.61 -0.31 -0.18
C TYR A 181 -9.84 -1.54 -0.59
N TYR A 182 -9.03 -2.06 0.32
CA TYR A 182 -8.38 -3.36 0.14
C TYR A 182 -9.34 -4.47 0.54
N ASP A 183 -9.46 -5.47 -0.32
CA ASP A 183 -10.26 -6.66 -0.08
C ASP A 183 -9.51 -7.91 -0.56
N ASN A 184 -9.90 -9.06 -0.04
CA ASN A 184 -9.42 -10.36 -0.49
C ASN A 184 -7.89 -10.49 -0.57
N ILE A 185 -7.18 -9.86 0.40
CA ILE A 185 -5.72 -9.90 0.45
C ILE A 185 -5.26 -11.33 0.77
N ARG A 186 -4.45 -11.91 -0.10
CA ARG A 186 -3.85 -13.24 0.06
C ARG A 186 -2.36 -13.13 -0.04
N VAL A 187 -1.66 -13.62 0.97
CA VAL A 187 -0.21 -13.70 1.01
C VAL A 187 0.19 -15.15 1.16
N LYS A 188 1.07 -15.63 0.31
CA LYS A 188 1.61 -16.97 0.36
C LYS A 188 3.12 -16.92 0.53
N LEU A 189 3.64 -17.57 1.56
CA LEU A 189 5.05 -17.75 1.81
C LEU A 189 5.43 -19.20 1.55
N GLN A 190 6.45 -19.42 0.73
CA GLN A 190 7.00 -20.75 0.43
C GLN A 190 8.48 -20.77 0.82
N PRO A 191 8.91 -21.72 1.69
CA PRO A 191 10.32 -21.84 2.03
C PRO A 191 11.16 -22.02 0.77
N VAL A 192 12.26 -21.28 0.70
CA VAL A 192 13.27 -21.49 -0.34
C VAL A 192 14.24 -22.53 0.18
N SER A 193 14.39 -23.64 -0.55
CA SER A 193 15.41 -24.65 -0.25
C SER A 193 16.78 -24.05 -0.50
N GLY A 194 17.67 -24.12 0.48
CA GLY A 194 19.07 -23.76 0.35
C GLY A 194 19.84 -24.81 -0.42
#